data_6a69f28754a352c8659fc2e6edc0d8fb
#
_entry.id   6a69f28754a352c8659fc2e6edc0d8fb
#
_cell.length_a   1.000
_cell.length_b   1.000
_cell.length_c   1.000
_cell.angle_alpha   90.00
_cell.angle_beta   90.00
_cell.angle_gamma   90.00
#
_symmetry.space_group_name_H-M   'P 1'
#
loop_
_entity.id
_entity.type
_entity.pdbx_description
1 polymer ?
#
loop_
_entity_poly.entity_id
_entity_poly.type
_entity_poly.pdbx_seq_one_letter_code
_entity_poly.pdbx_strand_id
1 'polypeptide(L)'
;MNVFKKLLYIIPVAALAFTMTACTDVENIEIDHVGGHQTLSDPINDPYYVKLREYKAQANNYGRPVAFGWFSNWAPAGVMRKGYLSSVPDSMDIISMWSGAPGRYEITEAQKKDKEFAQKVKGIKLLEVSLLSYLGKGRTPEYIYEEINKKAAAEGWSQNKIAQEKKLARWDFWGFTSHDLSNTENLNQALSNFAKALCDSLFVSEWDGFDIDWEPGSGFNDSDGTLNGTTIKYLVKEMGKYIGPMSDPDGKGHKLLVIDGLIGYFDPECDKYVDYWITQSYGSSHPNYLGPGDTKKLIITENFESGFAHGGQLLNQARWMPWNGCKGGVGAYRFDNDYDNTPDYRWMRQAIQLNQQVFNEWKASQNGSTEGK
;
A
#
# COMPACT_ATOMS: atom_id res chain seq x y z
N MET A 1 -82.36 -0.81 27.86
CA MET A 1 -81.34 -1.75 27.34
C MET A 1 -80.70 -1.10 26.13
N ASN A 2 -79.46 -0.79 26.14
CA ASN A 2 -78.62 -0.33 25.01
C ASN A 2 -77.95 1.05 25.09
N VAL A 3 -77.74 1.63 26.22
CA VAL A 3 -76.84 2.77 26.33
C VAL A 3 -75.40 2.30 26.81
N PHE A 4 -75.39 1.25 27.64
CA PHE A 4 -74.15 0.73 28.18
C PHE A 4 -73.28 -0.10 27.15
N LYS A 5 -73.92 -0.63 26.12
CA LYS A 5 -73.11 -1.39 25.08
C LYS A 5 -72.41 -0.51 24.07
N LYS A 6 -72.79 0.78 23.92
CA LYS A 6 -72.05 1.70 23.01
C LYS A 6 -70.84 2.37 23.66
N LEU A 7 -70.74 2.40 24.99
CA LEU A 7 -69.62 3.00 25.68
C LEU A 7 -68.42 2.06 25.77
N LEU A 8 -68.67 0.75 25.69
CA LEU A 8 -67.57 -0.26 25.77
C LEU A 8 -66.72 -0.41 24.48
N TYR A 9 -67.23 0.10 23.35
CA TYR A 9 -66.50 0.05 22.07
C TYR A 9 -65.71 1.32 21.76
N ILE A 10 -65.89 2.40 22.49
CA ILE A 10 -65.15 3.66 22.26
C ILE A 10 -63.83 3.71 23.04
N ILE A 11 -63.75 3.07 24.19
CA ILE A 11 -62.60 3.08 25.07
C ILE A 11 -61.37 2.34 24.44
N PRO A 12 -61.53 1.17 23.78
CA PRO A 12 -60.34 0.51 23.17
C PRO A 12 -59.83 1.21 21.92
N VAL A 13 -60.67 1.98 21.20
CA VAL A 13 -60.21 2.71 20.01
C VAL A 13 -59.44 3.98 20.40
N ALA A 14 -59.85 4.66 21.47
CA ALA A 14 -59.07 5.80 21.99
C ALA A 14 -57.76 5.39 22.64
N ALA A 15 -57.73 4.21 23.32
CA ALA A 15 -56.48 3.67 23.87
C ALA A 15 -55.49 3.20 22.79
N LEU A 16 -55.97 2.71 21.63
CA LEU A 16 -55.11 2.34 20.51
C LEU A 16 -54.57 3.57 19.74
N ALA A 17 -55.31 4.69 19.73
CA ALA A 17 -54.85 5.91 19.08
C ALA A 17 -53.77 6.65 19.88
N PHE A 18 -53.70 6.46 21.20
CA PHE A 18 -52.67 7.06 22.06
C PHE A 18 -51.36 6.27 22.10
N THR A 19 -51.36 5.01 21.67
CA THR A 19 -50.12 4.19 21.63
C THR A 19 -49.38 4.29 20.29
N MET A 20 -49.93 4.99 19.29
CA MET A 20 -49.27 5.13 17.97
C MET A 20 -48.57 6.47 17.78
N THR A 21 -48.58 7.37 18.76
CA THR A 21 -47.85 8.64 18.71
C THR A 21 -46.53 8.65 19.50
N ALA A 22 -46.13 7.50 20.06
CA ALA A 22 -44.91 7.40 20.85
C ALA A 22 -43.73 6.73 20.12
N CYS A 23 -43.78 6.58 18.78
CA CYS A 23 -42.71 5.95 18.01
C CYS A 23 -42.20 6.81 16.85
N THR A 24 -42.20 8.13 16.97
CA THR A 24 -41.64 9.02 15.95
C THR A 24 -40.64 10.04 16.48
N ASP A 25 -40.26 9.96 17.73
CA ASP A 25 -38.99 10.56 18.16
C ASP A 25 -37.91 9.52 18.01
N VAL A 26 -37.56 9.20 16.77
CA VAL A 26 -36.19 8.82 16.44
C VAL A 26 -35.41 10.12 16.58
N GLU A 27 -34.93 10.40 17.78
CA GLU A 27 -33.80 11.30 17.92
C GLU A 27 -32.81 10.85 16.86
N ASN A 28 -32.34 11.76 15.99
CA ASN A 28 -31.21 11.52 15.16
C ASN A 28 -30.09 11.13 16.12
N ILE A 29 -29.86 9.84 16.30
CA ILE A 29 -28.62 9.36 16.88
C ILE A 29 -27.59 9.86 15.89
N GLU A 30 -26.95 10.98 16.20
CA GLU A 30 -25.70 11.34 15.61
C GLU A 30 -24.79 10.16 15.92
N ILE A 31 -24.67 9.27 14.94
CA ILE A 31 -23.63 8.24 14.96
C ILE A 31 -22.36 9.04 14.94
N ASP A 32 -21.74 9.19 16.09
CA ASP A 32 -20.37 9.66 16.20
C ASP A 32 -19.55 8.79 15.26
N HIS A 33 -19.26 9.33 14.09
CA HIS A 33 -18.45 8.64 13.10
C HIS A 33 -17.07 8.50 13.72
N VAL A 34 -16.78 7.32 14.21
CA VAL A 34 -15.41 6.93 14.57
C VAL A 34 -14.57 7.06 13.29
N GLY A 35 -13.83 8.14 13.19
CA GLY A 35 -13.21 8.63 11.95
C GLY A 35 -13.97 9.79 11.28
N GLY A 36 -14.89 10.46 11.99
CA GLY A 36 -15.90 11.36 11.48
C GLY A 36 -15.52 12.79 11.12
N HIS A 37 -14.28 13.07 10.75
CA HIS A 37 -13.92 14.38 10.21
C HIS A 37 -14.26 14.56 8.72
N GLN A 38 -14.93 13.59 8.10
CA GLN A 38 -15.32 13.65 6.68
C GLN A 38 -16.41 14.68 6.38
N THR A 39 -17.09 15.21 7.41
CA THR A 39 -18.11 16.25 7.29
C THR A 39 -17.56 17.66 7.48
N LEU A 40 -16.27 17.82 7.75
CA LEU A 40 -15.66 19.12 7.90
C LEU A 40 -15.66 19.89 6.57
N SER A 41 -15.98 21.17 6.64
CA SER A 41 -15.98 22.06 5.46
C SER A 41 -14.57 22.28 4.89
N ASP A 42 -13.54 22.18 5.73
CA ASP A 42 -12.12 22.29 5.37
C ASP A 42 -11.26 21.32 6.16
N PRO A 43 -11.27 20.02 5.81
CA PRO A 43 -10.54 19.03 6.57
C PRO A 43 -9.01 19.17 6.45
N ILE A 44 -8.49 19.82 5.40
CA ILE A 44 -7.04 20.02 5.23
C ILE A 44 -6.49 20.94 6.32
N ASN A 45 -7.22 21.96 6.71
CA ASN A 45 -6.82 22.94 7.71
C ASN A 45 -7.36 22.62 9.12
N ASP A 46 -8.07 21.52 9.29
CA ASP A 46 -8.50 21.08 10.62
C ASP A 46 -7.30 20.83 11.52
N PRO A 47 -7.28 21.39 12.75
CA PRO A 47 -6.13 21.29 13.67
C PRO A 47 -5.70 19.86 13.99
N TYR A 48 -6.65 18.90 14.00
CA TYR A 48 -6.34 17.50 14.21
C TYR A 48 -5.50 16.94 13.04
N TYR A 49 -5.94 17.16 11.80
CA TYR A 49 -5.21 16.66 10.64
C TYR A 49 -3.89 17.41 10.38
N VAL A 50 -3.80 18.68 10.74
CA VAL A 50 -2.51 19.41 10.71
C VAL A 50 -1.51 18.72 11.65
N LYS A 51 -1.89 18.47 12.91
CA LYS A 51 -1.05 17.75 13.88
C LYS A 51 -0.73 16.32 13.45
N LEU A 52 -1.68 15.64 12.81
CA LEU A 52 -1.46 14.30 12.28
C LEU A 52 -0.37 14.30 11.19
N ARG A 53 -0.40 15.26 10.27
CA ARG A 53 0.63 15.38 9.24
C ARG A 53 1.99 15.77 9.82
N GLU A 54 2.03 16.64 10.82
CA GLU A 54 3.26 16.96 11.57
C GLU A 54 3.84 15.71 12.26
N TYR A 55 2.99 14.89 12.87
CA TYR A 55 3.41 13.60 13.44
C TYR A 55 3.98 12.67 12.36
N LYS A 56 3.33 12.58 11.21
CA LYS A 56 3.80 11.74 10.10
C LYS A 56 5.12 12.25 9.52
N ALA A 57 5.31 13.54 9.45
CA ALA A 57 6.58 14.15 9.00
C ALA A 57 7.78 13.77 9.88
N GLN A 58 7.57 13.37 11.14
CA GLN A 58 8.65 12.87 12.01
C GLN A 58 9.25 11.53 11.51
N ALA A 59 8.57 10.81 10.62
CA ALA A 59 9.14 9.62 9.96
C ALA A 59 10.22 9.99 8.93
N ASN A 60 10.25 11.23 8.47
CA ASN A 60 11.28 11.70 7.58
C ASN A 60 12.66 11.52 8.26
N ASN A 61 13.64 11.07 7.47
CA ASN A 61 14.97 10.73 7.99
C ASN A 61 14.94 9.67 9.11
N TYR A 62 13.94 8.81 9.10
CA TYR A 62 13.79 7.70 10.07
C TYR A 62 13.70 8.15 11.53
N GLY A 63 13.14 9.33 11.78
CA GLY A 63 12.97 9.90 13.13
C GLY A 63 11.98 9.15 14.01
N ARG A 64 11.10 8.31 13.40
CA ARG A 64 10.23 7.31 14.03
C ARG A 64 9.93 6.16 13.07
N PRO A 65 9.49 5.00 13.56
CA PRO A 65 9.08 3.91 12.69
C PRO A 65 7.76 4.22 12.00
N VAL A 66 7.56 3.62 10.82
CA VAL A 66 6.34 3.77 10.03
C VAL A 66 5.39 2.59 10.19
N ALA A 67 4.11 2.84 9.92
CA ALA A 67 3.08 1.84 9.70
C ALA A 67 2.88 1.65 8.20
N PHE A 68 3.02 0.40 7.74
CA PHE A 68 2.93 0.01 6.35
C PHE A 68 1.79 -1.00 6.12
N GLY A 69 1.25 -1.07 4.91
CA GLY A 69 0.36 -2.16 4.54
C GLY A 69 0.00 -2.19 3.07
N TRP A 70 -0.27 -3.41 2.55
CA TRP A 70 -0.87 -3.58 1.23
C TRP A 70 -2.39 -3.58 1.35
N PHE A 71 -3.03 -2.71 0.57
CA PHE A 71 -4.48 -2.55 0.52
C PHE A 71 -5.03 -3.22 -0.74
N SER A 72 -5.96 -4.18 -0.57
CA SER A 72 -6.37 -5.06 -1.68
C SER A 72 -7.76 -4.76 -2.24
N ASN A 73 -8.64 -4.14 -1.46
CA ASN A 73 -10.06 -4.03 -1.79
C ASN A 73 -10.50 -2.58 -1.96
N TRP A 74 -9.75 -1.79 -2.70
CA TRP A 74 -10.08 -0.38 -2.91
C TRP A 74 -11.33 -0.20 -3.78
N ALA A 75 -12.46 -0.08 -3.13
CA ALA A 75 -13.77 0.11 -3.75
C ALA A 75 -14.63 1.05 -2.87
N PRO A 76 -14.35 2.38 -2.88
CA PRO A 76 -15.05 3.34 -2.04
C PRO A 76 -16.46 3.57 -2.57
N ALA A 77 -17.42 2.72 -2.14
CA ALA A 77 -18.81 2.76 -2.54
C ALA A 77 -19.74 2.35 -1.40
N GLY A 78 -20.86 3.06 -1.25
CA GLY A 78 -21.88 2.76 -0.26
C GLY A 78 -21.47 3.05 1.19
N VAL A 79 -22.19 2.46 2.13
CA VAL A 79 -22.06 2.72 3.56
C VAL A 79 -20.96 1.89 4.23
N MET A 80 -20.58 0.75 3.64
CA MET A 80 -19.54 -0.11 4.18
C MET A 80 -18.16 0.50 3.89
N ARG A 81 -17.43 0.79 4.96
CA ARG A 81 -16.17 1.56 4.87
C ARG A 81 -14.93 0.74 4.61
N LYS A 82 -15.01 -0.59 4.58
CA LYS A 82 -13.86 -1.50 4.36
C LYS A 82 -13.06 -1.17 3.10
N GLY A 83 -13.73 -0.78 2.02
CA GLY A 83 -13.11 -0.44 0.74
C GLY A 83 -12.56 0.98 0.62
N TYR A 84 -12.53 1.77 1.70
CA TYR A 84 -12.12 3.17 1.69
C TYR A 84 -10.73 3.37 2.31
N LEU A 85 -9.84 4.07 1.61
CA LEU A 85 -8.56 4.54 2.17
C LEU A 85 -8.79 5.56 3.30
N SER A 86 -9.85 6.35 3.20
CA SER A 86 -10.21 7.31 4.25
C SER A 86 -10.64 6.64 5.56
N SER A 87 -10.98 5.35 5.57
CA SER A 87 -11.37 4.61 6.78
C SER A 87 -10.22 3.93 7.51
N VAL A 88 -9.03 3.82 6.90
CA VAL A 88 -7.88 3.20 7.55
C VAL A 88 -7.44 4.00 8.78
N PRO A 89 -6.76 3.39 9.76
CA PRO A 89 -6.24 4.12 10.92
C PRO A 89 -5.47 5.37 10.51
N ASP A 90 -5.73 6.50 11.16
CA ASP A 90 -5.09 7.79 10.83
C ASP A 90 -3.56 7.72 10.94
N SER A 91 -3.05 6.86 11.82
CA SER A 91 -1.62 6.62 12.01
C SER A 91 -0.96 5.71 10.97
N MET A 92 -1.69 5.22 9.95
CA MET A 92 -1.07 4.58 8.79
C MET A 92 -0.23 5.58 8.02
N ASP A 93 1.01 5.22 7.70
CA ASP A 93 1.97 6.10 7.01
C ASP A 93 2.05 5.83 5.52
N ILE A 94 2.20 4.55 5.16
CA ILE A 94 2.46 4.10 3.79
C ILE A 94 1.49 2.97 3.45
N ILE A 95 0.80 3.12 2.34
CA ILE A 95 -0.09 2.08 1.80
C ILE A 95 0.33 1.75 0.37
N SER A 96 0.61 0.49 0.13
CA SER A 96 0.89 -0.07 -1.18
C SER A 96 -0.41 -0.64 -1.77
N MET A 97 -0.78 -0.20 -2.97
CA MET A 97 -2.07 -0.51 -3.60
C MET A 97 -1.99 -1.83 -4.35
N TRP A 98 -2.24 -2.95 -3.65
CA TRP A 98 -2.02 -4.31 -4.16
C TRP A 98 -2.92 -4.69 -5.33
N SER A 99 -4.21 -4.41 -5.26
CA SER A 99 -5.13 -4.68 -6.36
C SER A 99 -5.77 -3.40 -6.89
N GLY A 100 -5.43 -3.04 -8.11
CA GLY A 100 -5.97 -1.84 -8.74
C GLY A 100 -5.08 -0.62 -8.54
N ALA A 101 -3.78 -0.85 -8.48
CA ALA A 101 -2.81 0.23 -8.58
C ALA A 101 -2.99 0.94 -9.93
N PRO A 102 -3.28 2.16 -9.90
CA PRO A 102 -3.89 2.89 -10.97
C PRO A 102 -2.90 3.61 -11.88
N GLY A 103 -1.83 2.99 -12.21
CA GLY A 103 -1.10 3.39 -13.42
C GLY A 103 -1.72 2.82 -14.69
N ARG A 104 -2.73 1.93 -14.54
CA ARG A 104 -3.30 1.15 -15.65
C ARG A 104 -4.77 1.43 -15.92
N TYR A 105 -5.50 2.05 -14.99
CA TYR A 105 -6.95 2.23 -15.10
C TYR A 105 -7.33 3.66 -14.78
N GLU A 106 -8.34 4.15 -15.46
CA GLU A 106 -9.03 5.35 -15.01
C GLU A 106 -9.68 5.06 -13.66
N ILE A 107 -9.34 5.86 -12.66
CA ILE A 107 -9.97 5.78 -11.35
C ILE A 107 -11.30 6.54 -11.38
N THR A 108 -12.30 6.01 -10.69
CA THR A 108 -13.60 6.67 -10.54
C THR A 108 -13.49 7.96 -9.73
N GLU A 109 -14.46 8.86 -9.86
CA GLU A 109 -14.52 10.08 -9.04
C GLU A 109 -14.56 9.79 -7.53
N ALA A 110 -15.19 8.70 -7.10
CA ALA A 110 -15.19 8.26 -5.72
C ALA A 110 -13.78 7.85 -5.25
N GLN A 111 -13.07 7.08 -6.06
CA GLN A 111 -11.68 6.70 -5.78
C GLN A 111 -10.75 7.92 -5.75
N LYS A 112 -10.94 8.87 -6.68
CA LYS A 112 -10.16 10.10 -6.71
C LYS A 112 -10.32 10.91 -5.43
N LYS A 113 -11.55 11.13 -4.97
CA LYS A 113 -11.84 11.84 -3.71
C LYS A 113 -11.26 11.10 -2.50
N ASP A 114 -11.39 9.78 -2.45
CA ASP A 114 -10.87 8.95 -1.36
C ASP A 114 -9.34 8.98 -1.31
N LYS A 115 -8.68 8.90 -2.48
CA LYS A 115 -7.23 9.07 -2.64
C LYS A 115 -6.78 10.45 -2.16
N GLU A 116 -7.44 11.51 -2.62
CA GLU A 116 -7.11 12.87 -2.22
C GLU A 116 -7.25 13.09 -0.70
N PHE A 117 -8.28 12.52 -0.10
CA PHE A 117 -8.47 12.59 1.35
C PHE A 117 -7.34 11.87 2.07
N ALA A 118 -6.99 10.66 1.64
CA ALA A 118 -5.89 9.89 2.24
C ALA A 118 -4.55 10.64 2.13
N GLN A 119 -4.22 11.16 0.94
CA GLN A 119 -2.95 11.83 0.69
C GLN A 119 -2.87 13.23 1.32
N LYS A 120 -3.87 14.09 1.01
CA LYS A 120 -3.80 15.53 1.33
C LYS A 120 -4.27 15.84 2.75
N VAL A 121 -5.28 15.11 3.25
CA VAL A 121 -5.84 15.33 4.59
C VAL A 121 -5.09 14.50 5.63
N LYS A 122 -5.06 13.17 5.46
CA LYS A 122 -4.39 12.27 6.42
C LYS A 122 -2.86 12.24 6.27
N GLY A 123 -2.32 12.65 5.13
CA GLY A 123 -0.87 12.60 4.86
C GLY A 123 -0.33 11.18 4.68
N ILE A 124 -1.16 10.24 4.20
CA ILE A 124 -0.76 8.88 3.89
C ILE A 124 -0.03 8.87 2.54
N LYS A 125 1.09 8.16 2.48
CA LYS A 125 1.80 7.92 1.22
C LYS A 125 1.20 6.72 0.52
N LEU A 126 0.68 6.91 -0.68
CA LEU A 126 0.07 5.86 -1.49
C LEU A 126 1.03 5.44 -2.59
N LEU A 127 1.41 4.17 -2.59
CA LEU A 127 2.36 3.61 -3.56
C LEU A 127 1.63 2.76 -4.59
N GLU A 128 2.10 2.83 -5.82
CA GLU A 128 1.81 1.79 -6.79
C GLU A 128 2.72 0.59 -6.52
N VAL A 129 2.20 -0.63 -6.69
CA VAL A 129 2.97 -1.86 -6.52
C VAL A 129 2.91 -2.74 -7.76
N SER A 130 3.98 -3.45 -8.06
CA SER A 130 3.99 -4.48 -9.09
C SER A 130 5.01 -5.56 -8.80
N LEU A 131 4.58 -6.81 -8.95
CA LEU A 131 5.50 -7.94 -9.05
C LEU A 131 6.26 -7.80 -10.37
N LEU A 132 7.52 -7.37 -10.28
CA LEU A 132 8.36 -7.12 -11.45
C LEU A 132 9.11 -8.40 -11.85
N SER A 133 8.67 -9.04 -12.92
CA SER A 133 9.20 -10.31 -13.41
C SER A 133 9.89 -10.21 -14.77
N TYR A 134 9.63 -9.16 -15.55
CA TYR A 134 10.23 -8.94 -16.85
C TYR A 134 10.19 -7.47 -17.30
N LEU A 135 11.01 -7.14 -18.30
CA LEU A 135 11.04 -5.82 -18.94
C LEU A 135 9.68 -5.40 -19.46
N GLY A 136 9.19 -4.25 -19.01
CA GLY A 136 7.92 -3.67 -19.45
C GLY A 136 6.68 -4.22 -18.74
N LYS A 137 6.84 -5.04 -17.69
CA LYS A 137 5.73 -5.58 -16.89
C LYS A 137 4.78 -4.45 -16.48
N GLY A 138 3.53 -4.58 -16.90
CA GLY A 138 2.47 -3.65 -16.55
C GLY A 138 2.55 -2.25 -17.17
N ARG A 139 3.48 -2.00 -18.09
CA ARG A 139 3.65 -0.70 -18.75
C ARG A 139 3.66 -0.79 -20.27
N THR A 140 3.76 -1.99 -20.85
CA THR A 140 3.66 -2.16 -22.30
C THR A 140 2.22 -1.94 -22.74
N PRO A 141 1.94 -0.96 -23.64
CA PRO A 141 0.58 -0.69 -24.10
C PRO A 141 -0.03 -1.86 -24.87
N GLU A 142 -1.32 -2.10 -24.72
CA GLU A 142 -2.02 -3.20 -25.40
C GLU A 142 -1.98 -3.09 -26.94
N TYR A 143 -1.95 -1.90 -27.52
CA TYR A 143 -1.89 -1.72 -28.97
C TYR A 143 -0.66 -2.38 -29.60
N ILE A 144 0.44 -2.57 -28.84
CA ILE A 144 1.64 -3.28 -29.30
C ILE A 144 1.33 -4.75 -29.69
N TYR A 145 0.30 -5.32 -29.06
CA TYR A 145 -0.09 -6.71 -29.28
C TYR A 145 -1.24 -6.88 -30.29
N GLU A 146 -1.90 -5.79 -30.71
CA GLU A 146 -3.08 -5.87 -31.56
C GLU A 146 -2.80 -6.55 -32.90
N GLU A 147 -1.72 -6.15 -33.60
CA GLU A 147 -1.33 -6.74 -34.88
C GLU A 147 -0.97 -8.22 -34.74
N ILE A 148 -0.30 -8.58 -33.65
CA ILE A 148 0.02 -10.00 -33.34
C ILE A 148 -1.25 -10.80 -33.14
N ASN A 149 -2.21 -10.25 -32.38
CA ASN A 149 -3.50 -10.91 -32.13
C ASN A 149 -4.29 -11.08 -33.44
N LYS A 150 -4.29 -10.08 -34.33
CA LYS A 150 -4.96 -10.15 -35.65
C LYS A 150 -4.33 -11.25 -36.53
N LYS A 151 -2.99 -11.27 -36.64
CA LYS A 151 -2.27 -12.28 -37.41
C LYS A 151 -2.47 -13.68 -36.83
N ALA A 152 -2.38 -13.81 -35.51
CA ALA A 152 -2.61 -15.07 -34.84
C ALA A 152 -3.99 -15.65 -35.11
N ALA A 153 -5.03 -14.81 -35.10
CA ALA A 153 -6.40 -15.22 -35.43
C ALA A 153 -6.55 -15.62 -36.89
N ALA A 154 -5.94 -14.87 -37.83
CA ALA A 154 -6.04 -15.14 -39.27
C ALA A 154 -5.27 -16.40 -39.70
N GLU A 155 -4.13 -16.67 -39.07
CA GLU A 155 -3.21 -17.75 -39.47
C GLU A 155 -3.27 -18.98 -38.54
N GLY A 156 -4.12 -18.95 -37.50
CA GLY A 156 -4.29 -20.07 -36.56
C GLY A 156 -3.02 -20.39 -35.76
N TRP A 157 -2.35 -19.37 -35.21
CA TRP A 157 -1.11 -19.56 -34.47
C TRP A 157 -1.32 -20.33 -33.15
N SER A 158 -0.33 -21.15 -32.79
CA SER A 158 -0.30 -21.78 -31.47
C SER A 158 -0.09 -20.75 -30.36
N GLN A 159 -0.54 -21.06 -29.14
CA GLN A 159 -0.35 -20.19 -27.97
C GLN A 159 1.13 -19.88 -27.71
N ASN A 160 2.02 -20.86 -27.91
CA ASN A 160 3.47 -20.66 -27.76
C ASN A 160 4.01 -19.66 -28.77
N LYS A 161 3.56 -19.70 -30.05
CA LYS A 161 3.95 -18.73 -31.08
C LYS A 161 3.44 -17.33 -30.70
N ILE A 162 2.18 -17.20 -30.27
CA ILE A 162 1.61 -15.94 -29.85
C ILE A 162 2.40 -15.35 -28.68
N ALA A 163 2.72 -16.15 -27.67
CA ALA A 163 3.49 -15.70 -26.50
C ALA A 163 4.90 -15.23 -26.89
N GLN A 164 5.56 -15.97 -27.78
CA GLN A 164 6.89 -15.60 -28.29
C GLN A 164 6.84 -14.28 -29.07
N GLU A 165 5.92 -14.10 -29.99
CA GLU A 165 5.80 -12.88 -30.79
C GLU A 165 5.46 -11.66 -29.92
N LYS A 166 4.56 -11.84 -28.94
CA LYS A 166 4.24 -10.78 -27.96
C LYS A 166 5.45 -10.40 -27.12
N LYS A 167 6.27 -11.38 -26.71
CA LYS A 167 7.52 -11.13 -25.99
C LYS A 167 8.46 -10.28 -26.82
N LEU A 168 8.70 -10.64 -28.08
CA LEU A 168 9.62 -9.92 -28.97
C LEU A 168 9.10 -8.49 -29.24
N ALA A 169 7.80 -8.33 -29.52
CA ALA A 169 7.22 -7.00 -29.73
C ALA A 169 7.34 -6.11 -28.47
N ARG A 170 7.20 -6.67 -27.29
CA ARG A 170 7.44 -5.96 -26.02
C ARG A 170 8.91 -5.54 -25.90
N TRP A 171 9.84 -6.44 -26.20
CA TRP A 171 11.27 -6.16 -26.16
C TRP A 171 11.63 -5.02 -27.11
N ASP A 172 11.15 -5.08 -28.38
CA ASP A 172 11.35 -4.04 -29.39
C ASP A 172 10.78 -2.68 -28.92
N PHE A 173 9.58 -2.69 -28.36
CA PHE A 173 8.95 -1.47 -27.85
C PHE A 173 9.81 -0.76 -26.80
N TRP A 174 10.47 -1.53 -25.93
CA TRP A 174 11.34 -0.97 -24.90
C TRP A 174 12.77 -0.72 -25.41
N GLY A 175 13.09 -1.11 -26.65
CA GLY A 175 14.42 -0.91 -27.26
C GLY A 175 15.40 -2.07 -27.08
N PHE A 176 14.92 -3.24 -26.61
CA PHE A 176 15.73 -4.47 -26.55
C PHE A 176 15.72 -5.21 -27.88
N THR A 177 16.27 -4.57 -28.92
CA THR A 177 16.19 -5.00 -30.33
C THR A 177 17.19 -6.10 -30.70
N SER A 178 18.21 -6.36 -29.88
CA SER A 178 19.13 -7.47 -30.09
C SER A 178 18.48 -8.82 -29.87
N HIS A 179 17.45 -8.88 -29.03
CA HIS A 179 16.78 -10.10 -28.54
C HIS A 179 17.74 -11.13 -27.91
N ASP A 180 18.96 -10.73 -27.60
CA ASP A 180 20.01 -11.54 -27.01
C ASP A 180 20.28 -11.09 -25.58
N LEU A 181 19.88 -11.91 -24.61
CA LEU A 181 20.05 -11.61 -23.18
C LEU A 181 21.54 -11.47 -22.77
N SER A 182 22.49 -11.94 -23.57
CA SER A 182 23.92 -11.74 -23.35
C SER A 182 24.39 -10.33 -23.76
N ASN A 183 23.62 -9.62 -24.59
CA ASN A 183 23.87 -8.22 -24.94
C ASN A 183 23.40 -7.31 -23.80
N THR A 184 24.22 -7.24 -22.76
CA THR A 184 23.90 -6.48 -21.55
C THR A 184 23.78 -4.97 -21.79
N GLU A 185 24.50 -4.42 -22.76
CA GLU A 185 24.42 -2.99 -23.10
C GLU A 185 23.03 -2.64 -23.64
N ASN A 186 22.53 -3.40 -24.63
CA ASN A 186 21.21 -3.18 -25.20
C ASN A 186 20.10 -3.46 -24.19
N LEU A 187 20.24 -4.51 -23.35
CA LEU A 187 19.28 -4.80 -22.28
C LEU A 187 19.24 -3.66 -21.25
N ASN A 188 20.39 -3.16 -20.82
CA ASN A 188 20.47 -2.06 -19.86
C ASN A 188 19.83 -0.77 -20.40
N GLN A 189 20.05 -0.48 -21.70
CA GLN A 189 19.38 0.67 -22.33
C GLN A 189 17.86 0.51 -22.31
N ALA A 190 17.34 -0.67 -22.60
CA ALA A 190 15.91 -0.96 -22.52
C ALA A 190 15.35 -0.86 -21.10
N LEU A 191 16.09 -1.33 -20.11
CA LEU A 191 15.74 -1.19 -18.69
C LEU A 191 15.73 0.29 -18.24
N SER A 192 16.65 1.11 -18.76
CA SER A 192 16.65 2.56 -18.48
C SER A 192 15.40 3.23 -19.05
N ASN A 193 14.97 2.86 -20.27
CA ASN A 193 13.75 3.36 -20.89
C ASN A 193 12.52 2.95 -20.06
N PHE A 194 12.47 1.71 -19.61
CA PHE A 194 11.40 1.19 -18.77
C PHE A 194 11.36 1.89 -17.40
N ALA A 195 12.50 2.04 -16.73
CA ALA A 195 12.61 2.74 -15.44
C ALA A 195 12.06 4.16 -15.53
N LYS A 196 12.48 4.89 -16.58
CA LYS A 196 11.99 6.26 -16.80
C LYS A 196 10.47 6.30 -17.00
N ALA A 197 9.94 5.48 -17.90
CA ALA A 197 8.50 5.47 -18.20
C ALA A 197 7.66 5.07 -16.97
N LEU A 198 8.15 4.11 -16.17
CA LEU A 198 7.50 3.71 -14.92
C LEU A 198 7.46 4.89 -13.94
N CYS A 199 8.59 5.54 -13.72
CA CYS A 199 8.67 6.69 -12.81
C CYS A 199 7.84 7.88 -13.32
N ASP A 200 7.90 8.22 -14.61
CA ASP A 200 7.09 9.30 -15.20
C ASP A 200 5.59 9.07 -14.96
N SER A 201 5.11 7.82 -15.05
CA SER A 201 3.71 7.49 -14.81
C SER A 201 3.25 7.80 -13.39
N LEU A 202 4.13 7.69 -12.40
CA LEU A 202 3.82 8.02 -11.00
C LEU A 202 3.59 9.52 -10.80
N PHE A 203 4.31 10.36 -11.57
CA PHE A 203 4.10 11.80 -11.52
C PHE A 203 2.78 12.20 -12.18
N VAL A 204 2.45 11.58 -13.32
CA VAL A 204 1.19 11.82 -14.04
C VAL A 204 -0.02 11.37 -13.22
N SER A 205 0.08 10.22 -12.56
CA SER A 205 -1.01 9.63 -11.76
C SER A 205 -1.00 10.11 -10.29
N GLU A 206 -0.07 11.00 -9.90
CA GLU A 206 0.05 11.57 -8.54
C GLU A 206 0.12 10.50 -7.44
N TRP A 207 0.85 9.37 -7.70
CA TRP A 207 1.20 8.43 -6.66
C TRP A 207 2.44 8.91 -5.91
N ASP A 208 2.52 8.56 -4.61
CA ASP A 208 3.62 9.01 -3.75
C ASP A 208 4.89 8.17 -3.90
N GLY A 209 4.85 7.09 -4.68
CA GLY A 209 6.01 6.24 -4.93
C GLY A 209 5.66 4.91 -5.58
N PHE A 210 6.67 4.04 -5.61
CA PHE A 210 6.57 2.71 -6.19
C PHE A 210 7.12 1.65 -5.23
N ASP A 211 6.43 0.52 -5.19
CA ASP A 211 6.79 -0.68 -4.44
C ASP A 211 7.14 -1.79 -5.42
N ILE A 212 8.41 -2.21 -5.41
CA ILE A 212 8.87 -3.34 -6.22
C ILE A 212 8.65 -4.62 -5.43
N ASP A 213 7.63 -5.40 -5.81
CA ASP A 213 7.48 -6.77 -5.34
C ASP A 213 8.44 -7.67 -6.13
N TRP A 214 9.51 -8.13 -5.46
CA TRP A 214 10.56 -8.95 -6.05
C TRP A 214 10.54 -10.37 -5.53
N GLU A 215 9.90 -11.26 -6.30
CA GLU A 215 9.72 -12.68 -5.94
C GLU A 215 10.20 -13.64 -7.04
N PRO A 216 11.50 -13.64 -7.39
CA PRO A 216 12.01 -14.55 -8.42
C PRO A 216 11.83 -16.01 -8.00
N GLY A 217 11.25 -16.83 -8.90
CA GLY A 217 11.02 -18.24 -8.67
C GLY A 217 9.72 -18.57 -7.91
N SER A 218 8.91 -17.58 -7.54
CA SER A 218 7.55 -17.83 -7.05
C SER A 218 6.67 -18.40 -8.17
N GLY A 219 5.59 -19.12 -7.81
CA GLY A 219 4.63 -19.63 -8.79
C GLY A 219 3.88 -18.55 -9.60
N PHE A 220 4.02 -17.28 -9.21
CA PHE A 220 3.46 -16.11 -9.89
C PHE A 220 4.47 -15.41 -10.81
N ASN A 221 5.72 -15.88 -10.83
CA ASN A 221 6.79 -15.27 -11.60
C ASN A 221 6.78 -15.81 -13.04
N ASP A 222 6.35 -14.95 -13.98
CA ASP A 222 6.31 -15.20 -15.42
C ASP A 222 7.57 -14.64 -16.13
N SER A 223 8.75 -14.81 -15.51
CA SER A 223 10.03 -14.27 -15.99
C SER A 223 10.34 -14.71 -17.43
N ASP A 224 10.82 -13.75 -18.23
CA ASP A 224 11.37 -13.98 -19.57
C ASP A 224 12.90 -13.86 -19.63
N GLY A 225 13.55 -13.77 -18.46
CA GLY A 225 14.99 -13.65 -18.30
C GLY A 225 15.54 -12.22 -18.33
N THR A 226 14.74 -11.23 -18.73
CA THR A 226 15.19 -9.82 -18.78
C THR A 226 15.38 -9.21 -17.39
N LEU A 227 14.58 -9.65 -16.40
CA LEU A 227 14.80 -9.32 -14.99
C LEU A 227 15.28 -10.57 -14.24
N ASN A 228 16.41 -10.41 -13.56
CA ASN A 228 17.07 -11.41 -12.73
C ASN A 228 17.85 -10.71 -11.61
N GLY A 229 18.54 -11.44 -10.74
CA GLY A 229 19.27 -10.88 -9.60
C GLY A 229 20.32 -9.81 -9.93
N THR A 230 20.76 -9.69 -11.18
CA THR A 230 21.70 -8.65 -11.62
C THR A 230 20.95 -7.46 -12.23
N THR A 231 20.04 -7.73 -13.14
CA THR A 231 19.34 -6.68 -13.91
C THR A 231 18.31 -5.93 -13.07
N ILE A 232 17.74 -6.55 -12.03
CA ILE A 232 16.86 -5.85 -11.08
C ILE A 232 17.63 -4.75 -10.31
N LYS A 233 18.89 -5.00 -9.94
CA LYS A 233 19.75 -4.00 -9.28
C LYS A 233 20.03 -2.81 -10.20
N TYR A 234 20.27 -3.10 -11.49
CA TYR A 234 20.41 -2.05 -12.49
C TYR A 234 19.13 -1.23 -12.63
N LEU A 235 17.95 -1.88 -12.69
CA LEU A 235 16.65 -1.21 -12.75
C LEU A 235 16.44 -0.28 -11.53
N VAL A 236 16.72 -0.76 -10.31
CA VAL A 236 16.62 0.04 -9.08
C VAL A 236 17.51 1.28 -9.15
N LYS A 237 18.75 1.13 -9.62
CA LYS A 237 19.68 2.26 -9.82
C LYS A 237 19.13 3.27 -10.84
N GLU A 238 18.56 2.81 -11.93
CA GLU A 238 17.95 3.68 -12.95
C GLU A 238 16.71 4.41 -12.41
N MET A 239 15.82 3.71 -11.68
CA MET A 239 14.67 4.32 -11.01
C MET A 239 15.11 5.36 -9.98
N GLY A 240 16.21 5.10 -9.27
CA GLY A 240 16.80 6.01 -8.28
C GLY A 240 17.24 7.38 -8.82
N LYS A 241 17.29 7.57 -10.14
CA LYS A 241 17.49 8.89 -10.76
C LYS A 241 16.23 9.77 -10.71
N TYR A 242 15.07 9.18 -10.53
CA TYR A 242 13.76 9.85 -10.64
C TYR A 242 12.96 9.82 -9.33
N ILE A 243 13.08 8.75 -8.55
CA ILE A 243 12.41 8.53 -7.28
C ILE A 243 13.37 7.93 -6.24
N GLY A 244 12.96 7.91 -4.97
CA GLY A 244 13.83 7.44 -3.87
C GLY A 244 14.88 8.48 -3.44
N PRO A 245 15.67 8.17 -2.39
CA PRO A 245 16.53 9.17 -1.72
C PRO A 245 17.57 9.82 -2.66
N MET A 246 18.09 9.09 -3.63
CA MET A 246 19.11 9.63 -4.56
C MET A 246 18.56 10.62 -5.58
N SER A 247 17.24 10.66 -5.79
CA SER A 247 16.59 11.66 -6.67
C SER A 247 16.44 13.02 -5.99
N ASP A 248 16.67 13.13 -4.69
CA ASP A 248 16.47 14.32 -3.87
C ASP A 248 17.70 14.61 -2.97
N PRO A 249 18.83 14.94 -3.56
CA PRO A 249 20.06 15.19 -2.79
C PRO A 249 19.96 16.38 -1.83
N ASP A 250 19.02 17.28 -2.08
CA ASP A 250 18.78 18.47 -1.24
C ASP A 250 17.77 18.22 -0.10
N GLY A 251 17.13 17.04 -0.03
CA GLY A 251 16.16 16.68 0.99
C GLY A 251 14.85 17.47 0.94
N LYS A 252 14.44 17.93 -0.24
CA LYS A 252 13.20 18.72 -0.44
C LYS A 252 11.93 17.88 -0.50
N GLY A 253 12.09 16.59 -0.66
CA GLY A 253 11.05 15.61 -0.79
C GLY A 253 11.04 14.90 -2.14
N HIS A 254 10.84 13.59 -2.11
CA HIS A 254 10.83 12.73 -3.29
C HIS A 254 9.66 11.73 -3.22
N LYS A 255 9.36 11.08 -4.34
CA LYS A 255 8.49 9.91 -4.35
C LYS A 255 9.25 8.72 -3.82
N LEU A 256 8.61 7.91 -2.97
CA LEU A 256 9.26 6.77 -2.34
C LEU A 256 9.59 5.67 -3.34
N LEU A 257 10.73 5.04 -3.16
CA LEU A 257 11.09 3.76 -3.78
C LEU A 257 11.25 2.73 -2.67
N VAL A 258 10.37 1.75 -2.63
CA VAL A 258 10.45 0.65 -1.67
C VAL A 258 10.56 -0.68 -2.41
N ILE A 259 11.12 -1.67 -1.75
CA ILE A 259 11.29 -3.02 -2.31
C ILE A 259 10.83 -4.04 -1.27
N ASP A 260 9.96 -4.95 -1.70
CA ASP A 260 9.49 -6.06 -0.88
C ASP A 260 9.81 -7.44 -1.48
N GLY A 261 9.50 -8.50 -0.74
CA GLY A 261 9.74 -9.88 -1.14
C GLY A 261 11.12 -10.41 -0.77
N LEU A 262 11.87 -10.90 -1.75
CA LEU A 262 13.18 -11.52 -1.54
C LEU A 262 14.31 -10.46 -1.51
N ILE A 263 14.27 -9.58 -0.52
CA ILE A 263 15.21 -8.46 -0.37
C ILE A 263 16.68 -8.87 -0.22
N GLY A 264 16.96 -10.13 0.14
CA GLY A 264 18.32 -10.69 0.20
C GLY A 264 19.04 -10.80 -1.15
N TYR A 265 18.36 -10.58 -2.28
CA TYR A 265 19.00 -10.51 -3.60
C TYR A 265 19.75 -9.20 -3.86
N PHE A 266 19.53 -8.17 -3.05
CA PHE A 266 20.09 -6.85 -3.25
C PHE A 266 21.39 -6.65 -2.47
N ASP A 267 22.34 -5.93 -3.09
CA ASP A 267 23.60 -5.57 -2.45
C ASP A 267 23.46 -4.28 -1.62
N PRO A 268 24.36 -4.04 -0.64
CA PRO A 268 24.39 -2.79 0.12
C PRO A 268 24.47 -1.52 -0.74
N GLU A 269 25.00 -1.60 -1.96
CA GLU A 269 25.04 -0.47 -2.90
C GLU A 269 23.66 -0.02 -3.35
N CYS A 270 22.63 -0.88 -3.29
CA CYS A 270 21.25 -0.53 -3.61
C CYS A 270 20.60 0.30 -2.51
N ASP A 271 21.08 0.24 -1.27
CA ASP A 271 20.46 0.86 -0.12
C ASP A 271 20.27 2.38 -0.27
N LYS A 272 21.21 3.06 -0.90
CA LYS A 272 21.13 4.51 -1.13
C LYS A 272 19.99 4.96 -2.04
N TYR A 273 19.45 4.05 -2.87
CA TYR A 273 18.36 4.34 -3.79
C TYR A 273 16.99 4.04 -3.20
N VAL A 274 16.91 3.28 -2.11
CA VAL A 274 15.68 2.70 -1.56
C VAL A 274 15.35 3.35 -0.22
N ASP A 275 14.09 3.73 -0.02
CA ASP A 275 13.60 4.29 1.23
C ASP A 275 13.37 3.21 2.28
N TYR A 276 12.72 2.10 1.89
CA TYR A 276 12.43 1.00 2.80
C TYR A 276 12.59 -0.35 2.12
N TRP A 277 13.12 -1.30 2.91
CA TRP A 277 13.19 -2.72 2.59
C TRP A 277 12.10 -3.44 3.38
N ILE A 278 11.23 -4.17 2.69
CA ILE A 278 10.08 -4.80 3.30
C ILE A 278 10.24 -6.31 3.24
N THR A 279 10.30 -6.95 4.40
CA THR A 279 10.40 -8.41 4.48
C THR A 279 9.04 -9.04 4.74
N GLN A 280 8.65 -9.95 3.85
CA GLN A 280 7.46 -10.78 3.96
C GLN A 280 7.73 -11.92 4.98
N SER A 281 7.74 -11.58 6.27
CA SER A 281 8.03 -12.51 7.37
C SER A 281 6.77 -13.19 7.91
N TYR A 282 5.94 -13.65 6.99
CA TYR A 282 4.62 -14.22 7.28
C TYR A 282 4.70 -15.40 8.25
N GLY A 283 3.95 -15.32 9.35
CA GLY A 283 3.94 -16.32 10.42
C GLY A 283 5.19 -16.34 11.33
N SER A 284 6.17 -15.46 11.10
CA SER A 284 7.38 -15.33 11.93
C SER A 284 7.33 -14.11 12.83
N SER A 285 7.81 -14.27 14.08
CA SER A 285 7.89 -13.17 15.04
C SER A 285 9.05 -12.18 14.80
N HIS A 286 9.93 -12.49 13.84
CA HIS A 286 11.14 -11.73 13.52
C HIS A 286 11.39 -11.79 12.01
N PRO A 287 12.22 -10.89 11.44
CA PRO A 287 12.44 -10.86 10.01
C PRO A 287 13.23 -12.08 9.53
N ASN A 288 12.88 -12.57 8.35
CA ASN A 288 13.64 -13.62 7.68
C ASN A 288 14.99 -13.09 7.16
N TYR A 289 15.02 -11.80 6.76
CA TYR A 289 16.21 -11.08 6.30
C TYR A 289 16.24 -9.68 6.89
N LEU A 290 17.41 -9.17 7.22
CA LEU A 290 17.58 -7.81 7.74
C LEU A 290 17.69 -6.75 6.63
N GLY A 291 17.68 -7.18 5.35
CA GLY A 291 17.90 -6.30 4.22
C GLY A 291 19.40 -6.00 3.99
N PRO A 292 19.73 -5.34 2.86
CA PRO A 292 21.10 -5.05 2.50
C PRO A 292 21.71 -3.81 3.17
N GLY A 293 20.91 -3.00 3.86
CA GLY A 293 21.31 -1.71 4.39
C GLY A 293 21.05 -1.52 5.89
N ASP A 294 20.80 -0.27 6.27
CA ASP A 294 20.51 0.12 7.65
C ASP A 294 19.16 -0.44 8.09
N THR A 295 19.12 -1.10 9.25
CA THR A 295 17.89 -1.69 9.78
C THR A 295 16.77 -0.68 10.05
N LYS A 296 17.08 0.61 10.19
CA LYS A 296 16.07 1.67 10.27
C LYS A 296 15.23 1.83 9.00
N LYS A 297 15.62 1.20 7.90
CA LYS A 297 14.83 1.09 6.67
C LYS A 297 14.02 -0.21 6.59
N LEU A 298 14.21 -1.14 7.53
CA LEU A 298 13.55 -2.44 7.49
C LEU A 298 12.12 -2.37 8.03
N ILE A 299 11.14 -2.78 7.22
CA ILE A 299 9.76 -3.00 7.61
C ILE A 299 9.49 -4.50 7.65
N ILE A 300 8.89 -4.99 8.74
CA ILE A 300 8.52 -6.39 8.90
C ILE A 300 7.02 -6.51 8.68
N THR A 301 6.59 -7.54 7.95
CA THR A 301 5.17 -7.67 7.61
C THR A 301 4.61 -9.07 7.88
N GLU A 302 3.32 -9.09 8.27
CA GLU A 302 2.51 -10.28 8.47
C GLU A 302 1.48 -10.46 7.36
N ASN A 303 0.96 -11.67 7.20
CA ASN A 303 -0.09 -11.99 6.23
C ASN A 303 -1.48 -11.94 6.86
N PHE A 304 -2.26 -10.93 6.49
CA PHE A 304 -3.66 -10.76 6.90
C PHE A 304 -4.66 -11.28 5.87
N GLU A 305 -4.23 -11.96 4.82
CA GLU A 305 -5.16 -12.73 4.01
C GLU A 305 -5.79 -13.87 4.81
N SER A 306 -4.99 -14.54 5.64
CA SER A 306 -5.43 -15.65 6.51
C SER A 306 -5.33 -15.35 8.00
N GLY A 307 -4.43 -14.45 8.41
CA GLY A 307 -4.11 -14.19 9.82
C GLY A 307 -4.95 -13.10 10.50
N PHE A 308 -5.74 -12.32 9.76
CA PHE A 308 -6.38 -11.10 10.26
C PHE A 308 -7.27 -11.32 11.50
N ALA A 309 -8.00 -12.45 11.59
CA ALA A 309 -8.91 -12.71 12.71
C ALA A 309 -8.20 -12.82 14.07
N HIS A 310 -6.95 -13.24 14.07
CA HIS A 310 -6.16 -13.49 15.29
C HIS A 310 -4.90 -12.62 15.38
N GLY A 311 -4.66 -11.76 14.39
CA GLY A 311 -3.50 -10.87 14.35
C GLY A 311 -2.18 -11.52 13.97
N GLY A 312 -2.16 -12.84 13.71
CA GLY A 312 -0.94 -13.57 13.35
C GLY A 312 0.24 -13.27 14.29
N GLN A 313 1.40 -12.97 13.72
CA GLN A 313 2.59 -12.54 14.44
C GLN A 313 2.79 -11.02 14.47
N LEU A 314 1.84 -10.23 13.97
CA LEU A 314 2.00 -8.79 13.79
C LEU A 314 2.44 -8.06 15.08
N LEU A 315 1.84 -8.40 16.23
CA LEU A 315 2.22 -7.78 17.51
C LEU A 315 3.62 -8.21 17.99
N ASN A 316 4.04 -9.45 17.70
CA ASN A 316 5.41 -9.89 17.99
C ASN A 316 6.41 -9.19 17.08
N GLN A 317 6.10 -9.05 15.80
CA GLN A 317 6.88 -8.26 14.85
C GLN A 317 6.96 -6.78 15.27
N ALA A 318 5.86 -6.21 15.79
CA ALA A 318 5.85 -4.85 16.31
C ALA A 318 6.79 -4.68 17.52
N ARG A 319 6.87 -5.68 18.41
CA ARG A 319 7.79 -5.69 19.58
C ARG A 319 9.24 -5.93 19.19
N TRP A 320 9.47 -6.68 18.13
CA TRP A 320 10.83 -7.06 17.75
C TRP A 320 11.68 -5.81 17.43
N MET A 321 12.92 -5.81 17.89
CA MET A 321 13.93 -4.81 17.54
C MET A 321 15.25 -5.52 17.21
N PRO A 322 16.03 -5.03 16.24
CA PRO A 322 17.37 -5.56 16.00
C PRO A 322 18.25 -5.31 17.25
N TRP A 323 19.16 -6.23 17.50
CA TRP A 323 20.06 -6.09 18.66
C TRP A 323 20.95 -4.84 18.57
N ASN A 324 21.18 -4.35 17.37
CA ASN A 324 22.00 -3.16 17.10
C ASN A 324 21.19 -2.19 16.20
N GLY A 325 20.59 -1.19 16.80
CA GLY A 325 19.79 -0.19 16.09
C GLY A 325 18.29 -0.29 16.32
N CYS A 326 17.51 0.20 15.35
CA CYS A 326 16.06 0.12 15.35
C CYS A 326 15.57 -0.37 13.97
N LYS A 327 14.32 -0.84 13.92
CA LYS A 327 13.66 -1.15 12.64
C LYS A 327 12.92 0.06 12.09
N GLY A 328 12.67 0.07 10.78
CA GLY A 328 11.96 1.13 10.08
C GLY A 328 10.45 1.10 10.28
N GLY A 329 9.87 -0.09 10.50
CA GLY A 329 8.44 -0.17 10.64
C GLY A 329 7.88 -1.58 10.79
N VAL A 330 6.54 -1.64 10.82
CA VAL A 330 5.75 -2.87 10.86
C VAL A 330 4.54 -2.72 9.93
N GLY A 331 4.08 -3.82 9.36
CA GLY A 331 2.93 -3.79 8.47
C GLY A 331 2.27 -5.14 8.22
N ALA A 332 1.27 -5.16 7.33
CA ALA A 332 0.60 -6.39 6.97
C ALA A 332 0.15 -6.42 5.50
N TYR A 333 0.27 -7.61 4.89
CA TYR A 333 -0.33 -7.91 3.61
C TYR A 333 -1.85 -8.03 3.78
N ARG A 334 -2.63 -7.36 2.89
CA ARG A 334 -4.09 -7.28 2.95
C ARG A 334 -4.61 -6.83 4.32
N PHE A 335 -3.96 -5.78 4.87
CA PHE A 335 -4.34 -5.25 6.19
C PHE A 335 -5.78 -4.72 6.23
N ASP A 336 -6.38 -4.43 5.06
CA ASP A 336 -7.79 -4.07 4.92
C ASP A 336 -8.75 -5.15 5.44
N ASN A 337 -8.33 -6.42 5.54
CA ASN A 337 -9.11 -7.47 6.18
C ASN A 337 -9.26 -7.28 7.71
N ASP A 338 -8.34 -6.57 8.35
CA ASP A 338 -8.42 -6.23 9.78
C ASP A 338 -9.61 -5.30 10.11
N TYR A 339 -10.21 -4.66 9.09
CA TYR A 339 -11.46 -3.92 9.24
C TYR A 339 -12.60 -4.76 9.82
N ASP A 340 -12.64 -6.05 9.55
CA ASP A 340 -13.70 -6.95 10.00
C ASP A 340 -13.60 -7.32 11.50
N ASN A 341 -12.54 -6.89 12.19
CA ASN A 341 -12.39 -7.06 13.63
C ASN A 341 -13.15 -5.98 14.44
N THR A 342 -13.29 -6.20 15.73
CA THR A 342 -13.92 -5.24 16.66
C THR A 342 -12.91 -4.84 17.74
N PRO A 343 -12.53 -3.56 17.87
CA PRO A 343 -12.82 -2.49 16.91
C PRO A 343 -12.18 -2.74 15.55
N ASP A 344 -12.63 -2.03 14.50
CA ASP A 344 -12.05 -2.07 13.16
C ASP A 344 -10.53 -1.79 13.20
N TYR A 345 -9.79 -2.50 12.36
CA TYR A 345 -8.32 -2.43 12.31
C TYR A 345 -7.64 -2.70 13.67
N ARG A 346 -8.23 -3.56 14.48
CA ARG A 346 -7.79 -3.85 15.85
C ARG A 346 -6.30 -4.15 15.95
N TRP A 347 -5.82 -5.05 15.11
CA TRP A 347 -4.45 -5.52 15.20
C TRP A 347 -3.45 -4.50 14.65
N MET A 348 -3.81 -3.82 13.56
CA MET A 348 -2.98 -2.73 13.04
C MET A 348 -2.86 -1.58 14.03
N ARG A 349 -3.97 -1.15 14.65
CA ARG A 349 -3.94 -0.08 15.68
C ARG A 349 -3.02 -0.44 16.85
N GLN A 350 -3.10 -1.67 17.35
CA GLN A 350 -2.25 -2.15 18.44
C GLN A 350 -0.78 -2.25 17.99
N ALA A 351 -0.51 -2.77 16.80
CA ALA A 351 0.84 -2.90 16.27
C ALA A 351 1.52 -1.53 16.10
N ILE A 352 0.81 -0.53 15.59
CA ILE A 352 1.32 0.84 15.43
C ILE A 352 1.73 1.43 16.78
N GLN A 353 0.85 1.33 17.79
CA GLN A 353 1.13 1.84 19.13
C GLN A 353 2.34 1.14 19.75
N LEU A 354 2.37 -0.18 19.67
CA LEU A 354 3.45 -0.99 20.24
C LEU A 354 4.79 -0.74 19.53
N ASN A 355 4.77 -0.61 18.22
CA ASN A 355 5.96 -0.30 17.42
C ASN A 355 6.55 1.07 17.80
N GLN A 356 5.69 2.08 18.00
CA GLN A 356 6.12 3.40 18.47
C GLN A 356 6.64 3.35 19.91
N GLN A 357 6.00 2.57 20.79
CA GLN A 357 6.45 2.40 22.18
C GLN A 357 7.86 1.84 22.24
N VAL A 358 8.12 0.69 21.59
CA VAL A 358 9.45 0.06 21.64
C VAL A 358 10.53 0.92 20.98
N PHE A 359 10.18 1.70 19.97
CA PHE A 359 11.09 2.70 19.40
C PHE A 359 11.46 3.80 20.42
N ASN A 360 10.47 4.32 21.15
CA ASN A 360 10.71 5.35 22.17
C ASN A 360 11.59 4.80 23.31
N GLU A 361 11.35 3.56 23.75
CA GLU A 361 12.17 2.86 24.75
C GLU A 361 13.62 2.69 24.27
N TRP A 362 13.80 2.25 23.02
CA TRP A 362 15.12 2.16 22.39
C TRP A 362 15.81 3.53 22.34
N LYS A 363 15.11 4.57 21.87
CA LYS A 363 15.67 5.94 21.78
C LYS A 363 16.08 6.49 23.14
N ALA A 364 15.29 6.25 24.18
CA ALA A 364 15.63 6.63 25.56
C ALA A 364 16.89 5.93 26.06
N SER A 365 17.07 4.65 25.75
CA SER A 365 18.27 3.89 26.14
C SER A 365 19.56 4.42 25.48
N GLN A 366 19.45 4.97 24.25
CA GLN A 366 20.62 5.58 23.57
C GLN A 366 21.06 6.88 24.28
N ASN A 367 20.10 7.70 24.73
CA ASN A 367 20.41 8.97 25.40
C ASN A 367 21.00 8.76 26.82
N GLY A 368 20.54 7.73 27.55
CA GLY A 368 21.07 7.41 28.89
C GLY A 368 22.50 6.86 28.89
N SER A 369 22.99 6.31 27.76
CA SER A 369 24.36 5.82 27.63
C SER A 369 25.39 6.93 27.32
N THR A 370 24.95 8.13 27.00
CA THR A 370 25.83 9.30 26.72
C THR A 370 26.13 10.16 27.95
N GLU A 371 25.36 10.04 29.04
CA GLU A 371 25.59 10.78 30.30
C GLU A 371 26.57 10.09 31.26
N GLY A 372 27.08 8.92 30.92
CA GLY A 372 27.99 8.09 31.75
C GLY A 372 29.43 7.98 31.22
N LYS A 373 29.90 8.87 30.34
CA LYS A 373 31.30 8.89 29.88
C LYS A 373 31.97 10.23 30.16
#